data_383c8ddb1db1e4ff154fed384e7631da
#
_entry.id   383c8ddb1db1e4ff154fed384e7631da
#
_cell.length_a   1.000
_cell.length_b   1.000
_cell.length_c   1.000
_cell.angle_alpha   90.00
_cell.angle_beta   90.00
_cell.angle_gamma   90.00
#
_symmetry.space_group_name_H-M   'P 1'
#
loop_
_entity.id
_entity.type
_entity.pdbx_description
1 polymer ?
#
loop_
_entity_poly.entity_id
_entity_poly.type
_entity_poly.pdbx_seq_one_letter_code
_entity_poly.pdbx_strand_id
1 'polypeptide(L)'
;FQPLYENTYNPPYYKELFENYGFQNYFNQHTYLRRLEVGQLSDSVYERVKRLEESPGYCFKHISKKNLEQVAEDFRLVYNKAWALFSGVKAMDREQAFRIMNILRPIIDERLIYFAYYNDEPIGFFIMVPDLNRVIGSFNGKFGWWNKLRLMWALKVAHKADRVLGLIFGVTPEFHGKGIEAGIIREFEKA
;
A
#
# COMPACT_ATOMS: atom_id res chain seq x y z
N PHE A 1 18.22 -6.72 0.54
CA PHE A 1 17.40 -5.61 1.05
C PHE A 1 17.42 -5.59 2.57
N GLN A 2 17.35 -4.40 3.18
CA GLN A 2 16.98 -4.30 4.58
C GLN A 2 15.52 -4.77 4.72
N PRO A 3 15.19 -5.56 5.77
CA PRO A 3 13.82 -6.03 5.97
C PRO A 3 12.87 -4.83 6.09
N LEU A 4 11.70 -4.96 5.47
CA LEU A 4 10.65 -3.96 5.57
C LEU A 4 9.92 -4.12 6.91
N TYR A 5 9.19 -3.08 7.32
CA TYR A 5 8.36 -3.13 8.51
C TYR A 5 7.36 -4.30 8.41
N GLU A 6 7.22 -5.05 9.49
CA GLU A 6 6.42 -6.29 9.61
C GLU A 6 6.89 -7.51 8.81
N ASN A 7 7.97 -7.42 8.03
CA ASN A 7 8.53 -8.62 7.44
C ASN A 7 9.19 -9.48 8.53
N THR A 8 8.86 -10.76 8.53
CA THR A 8 9.49 -11.73 9.43
C THR A 8 10.98 -11.84 9.08
N TYR A 9 11.82 -11.77 10.11
CA TYR A 9 13.24 -12.07 9.97
C TYR A 9 13.46 -13.55 10.27
N ASN A 10 13.76 -14.32 9.24
CA ASN A 10 14.12 -15.72 9.37
C ASN A 10 15.64 -15.89 9.15
N PRO A 11 16.37 -16.48 10.11
CA PRO A 11 17.77 -16.81 9.90
C PRO A 11 17.97 -17.72 8.70
N PRO A 12 19.09 -17.57 7.93
CA PRO A 12 19.32 -18.37 6.71
C PRO A 12 19.26 -19.87 6.91
N TYR A 13 19.66 -20.39 8.07
CA TYR A 13 19.66 -21.81 8.39
C TYR A 13 18.26 -22.42 8.53
N TYR A 14 17.20 -21.60 8.67
CA TYR A 14 15.84 -22.11 8.77
C TYR A 14 15.42 -22.88 7.51
N LYS A 15 15.89 -22.47 6.36
CA LYS A 15 15.63 -23.18 5.09
C LYS A 15 16.08 -24.63 5.19
N GLU A 16 17.32 -24.87 5.61
CA GLU A 16 17.90 -26.22 5.74
C GLU A 16 17.13 -27.07 6.77
N LEU A 17 16.72 -26.47 7.89
CA LEU A 17 15.92 -27.18 8.90
C LEU A 17 14.58 -27.65 8.34
N PHE A 18 13.88 -26.81 7.61
CA PHE A 18 12.60 -27.19 6.99
C PHE A 18 12.80 -28.25 5.89
N GLU A 19 13.80 -28.08 5.02
CA GLU A 19 14.09 -29.04 3.95
C GLU A 19 14.52 -30.40 4.50
N ASN A 20 15.36 -30.44 5.54
CA ASN A 20 15.77 -31.68 6.22
C ASN A 20 14.60 -32.38 6.91
N TYR A 21 13.58 -31.65 7.32
CA TYR A 21 12.35 -32.22 7.92
C TYR A 21 11.37 -32.76 6.86
N GLY A 22 11.64 -32.49 5.55
CA GLY A 22 10.83 -32.98 4.44
C GLY A 22 9.93 -31.92 3.77
N PHE A 23 9.99 -30.66 4.20
CA PHE A 23 9.26 -29.58 3.51
C PHE A 23 9.95 -29.26 2.19
N GLN A 24 9.14 -28.86 1.22
CA GLN A 24 9.62 -28.39 -0.09
C GLN A 24 9.14 -26.97 -0.35
N ASN A 25 9.89 -26.23 -1.17
CA ASN A 25 9.48 -24.91 -1.60
C ASN A 25 8.19 -25.04 -2.42
N TYR A 26 7.14 -24.37 -1.98
CA TYR A 26 5.83 -24.35 -2.64
C TYR A 26 5.76 -23.24 -3.70
N PHE A 27 6.17 -22.01 -3.35
CA PHE A 27 6.28 -20.88 -4.28
C PHE A 27 7.23 -19.82 -3.74
N ASN A 28 7.76 -18.98 -4.63
CA ASN A 28 8.58 -17.84 -4.25
C ASN A 28 7.76 -16.56 -4.26
N GLN A 29 7.82 -15.83 -3.16
CA GLN A 29 7.26 -14.49 -3.08
C GLN A 29 8.37 -13.45 -3.29
N HIS A 30 8.18 -12.56 -4.26
CA HIS A 30 9.18 -11.56 -4.61
C HIS A 30 8.78 -10.18 -4.08
N THR A 31 9.76 -9.47 -3.52
CA THR A 31 9.64 -8.06 -3.18
C THR A 31 10.38 -7.24 -4.23
N TYR A 32 9.70 -6.26 -4.81
CA TYR A 32 10.28 -5.38 -5.82
C TYR A 32 10.57 -4.03 -5.21
N LEU A 33 11.72 -3.45 -5.55
CA LEU A 33 12.10 -2.08 -5.21
C LEU A 33 12.22 -1.28 -6.51
N ARG A 34 11.57 -0.12 -6.55
CA ARG A 34 11.72 0.85 -7.63
C ARG A 34 12.09 2.22 -7.04
N ARG A 35 13.02 2.92 -7.67
CA ARG A 35 13.20 4.35 -7.44
C ARG A 35 12.10 5.09 -8.20
N LEU A 36 11.49 6.04 -7.53
CA LEU A 36 10.50 6.92 -8.14
C LEU A 36 11.21 8.24 -8.47
N GLU A 37 11.36 8.51 -9.73
CA GLU A 37 11.85 9.78 -10.24
C GLU A 37 10.80 10.30 -11.23
N VAL A 38 10.49 11.59 -11.15
CA VAL A 38 9.49 12.22 -12.02
C VAL A 38 9.88 12.02 -13.49
N GLY A 39 8.94 11.59 -14.31
CA GLY A 39 9.15 11.38 -15.74
C GLY A 39 9.77 10.04 -16.14
N GLN A 40 9.91 9.08 -15.21
CA GLN A 40 10.47 7.76 -15.49
C GLN A 40 9.41 6.64 -15.67
N LEU A 41 8.15 6.98 -15.76
CA LEU A 41 7.15 6.01 -16.19
C LEU A 41 7.33 5.70 -17.67
N SER A 42 7.03 4.45 -18.05
CA SER A 42 7.15 4.07 -19.46
C SER A 42 6.08 4.77 -20.32
N ASP A 43 6.38 4.96 -21.60
CA ASP A 43 5.43 5.57 -22.55
C ASP A 43 4.08 4.85 -22.55
N SER A 44 4.10 3.51 -22.38
CA SER A 44 2.87 2.72 -22.30
C SER A 44 2.00 3.07 -21.08
N VAL A 45 2.59 3.53 -19.98
CA VAL A 45 1.85 4.02 -18.80
C VAL A 45 1.23 5.38 -19.12
N TYR A 46 2.00 6.30 -19.70
CA TYR A 46 1.50 7.62 -20.11
C TYR A 46 0.35 7.52 -21.11
N GLU A 47 0.45 6.64 -22.10
CA GLU A 47 -0.62 6.40 -23.08
C GLU A 47 -1.91 5.84 -22.45
N ARG A 48 -1.77 4.99 -21.45
CA ARG A 48 -2.94 4.48 -20.69
C ARG A 48 -3.59 5.58 -19.86
N VAL A 49 -2.77 6.40 -19.18
CA VAL A 49 -3.25 7.55 -18.39
C VAL A 49 -3.99 8.53 -19.28
N LYS A 50 -3.44 8.90 -20.43
CA LYS A 50 -4.07 9.81 -21.39
C LYS A 50 -5.47 9.32 -21.80
N ARG A 51 -5.61 8.04 -22.12
CA ARG A 51 -6.92 7.45 -22.45
C ARG A 51 -7.91 7.54 -21.28
N LEU A 52 -7.45 7.38 -20.05
CA LEU A 52 -8.32 7.53 -18.87
C LEU A 52 -8.72 8.98 -18.64
N GLU A 53 -7.81 9.93 -18.81
CA GLU A 53 -8.08 11.37 -18.68
C GLU A 53 -9.08 11.86 -19.75
N GLU A 54 -9.03 11.29 -20.94
CA GLU A 54 -9.98 11.58 -22.05
C GLU A 54 -11.35 10.89 -21.84
N SER A 55 -11.44 9.93 -20.92
CA SER A 55 -12.68 9.17 -20.69
C SER A 55 -13.45 9.78 -19.51
N PRO A 56 -14.72 10.19 -19.69
CA PRO A 56 -15.48 10.77 -18.59
C PRO A 56 -15.77 9.76 -17.49
N GLY A 57 -15.90 10.25 -16.27
CA GLY A 57 -16.30 9.49 -15.10
C GLY A 57 -15.15 8.94 -14.26
N TYR A 58 -13.92 8.88 -14.77
CA TYR A 58 -12.76 8.47 -13.95
C TYR A 58 -12.24 9.62 -13.09
N CYS A 59 -11.95 9.31 -11.83
CA CYS A 59 -11.35 10.24 -10.88
C CYS A 59 -10.31 9.50 -10.03
N PHE A 60 -9.13 10.08 -9.89
CA PHE A 60 -8.04 9.55 -9.07
C PHE A 60 -7.69 10.58 -8.02
N LYS A 61 -7.76 10.21 -6.74
CA LYS A 61 -7.48 11.16 -5.64
C LYS A 61 -6.88 10.45 -4.44
N HIS A 62 -6.03 11.17 -3.71
CA HIS A 62 -5.58 10.75 -2.40
C HIS A 62 -6.68 10.93 -1.36
N ILE A 63 -6.53 10.24 -0.23
CA ILE A 63 -7.50 10.28 0.86
C ILE A 63 -7.41 11.59 1.64
N SER A 64 -8.43 11.83 2.49
CA SER A 64 -8.36 12.81 3.56
C SER A 64 -8.61 12.15 4.92
N LYS A 65 -7.74 12.41 5.89
CA LYS A 65 -7.89 11.95 7.29
C LYS A 65 -9.14 12.48 7.97
N LYS A 66 -9.76 13.52 7.43
CA LYS A 66 -11.02 14.07 7.93
C LYS A 66 -12.18 13.11 7.66
N ASN A 67 -12.08 12.26 6.64
CA ASN A 67 -13.15 11.39 6.17
C ASN A 67 -12.75 9.91 6.24
N LEU A 68 -12.00 9.49 7.28
CA LEU A 68 -11.51 8.11 7.42
C LEU A 68 -12.61 7.05 7.45
N GLU A 69 -13.80 7.40 7.87
CA GLU A 69 -14.94 6.47 7.84
C GLU A 69 -15.34 6.15 6.40
N GLN A 70 -15.43 7.15 5.53
CA GLN A 70 -15.69 6.94 4.11
C GLN A 70 -14.54 6.20 3.43
N VAL A 71 -13.30 6.54 3.75
CA VAL A 71 -12.10 5.83 3.24
C VAL A 71 -12.13 4.35 3.62
N ALA A 72 -12.54 4.02 4.85
CA ALA A 72 -12.67 2.64 5.30
C ALA A 72 -13.77 1.90 4.53
N GLU A 73 -14.88 2.56 4.24
CA GLU A 73 -15.97 1.96 3.46
C GLU A 73 -15.56 1.75 1.99
N ASP A 74 -14.93 2.74 1.37
CA ASP A 74 -14.42 2.63 0.00
C ASP A 74 -13.39 1.49 -0.12
N PHE A 75 -12.48 1.40 0.87
CA PHE A 75 -11.53 0.30 0.96
C PHE A 75 -12.23 -1.06 1.04
N ARG A 76 -13.21 -1.20 1.94
CA ARG A 76 -13.97 -2.43 2.12
C ARG A 76 -14.68 -2.87 0.84
N LEU A 77 -15.33 -1.93 0.15
CA LEU A 77 -16.06 -2.21 -1.09
C LEU A 77 -15.14 -2.76 -2.18
N VAL A 78 -14.03 -2.08 -2.43
CA VAL A 78 -13.05 -2.53 -3.44
C VAL A 78 -12.36 -3.82 -3.00
N TYR A 79 -11.96 -3.93 -1.72
CA TYR A 79 -11.32 -5.14 -1.19
C TYR A 79 -12.21 -6.37 -1.38
N ASN A 80 -13.48 -6.27 -1.03
CA ASN A 80 -14.39 -7.40 -1.15
C ASN A 80 -14.64 -7.80 -2.61
N LYS A 81 -14.69 -6.84 -3.53
CA LYS A 81 -14.82 -7.13 -4.97
C LYS A 81 -13.52 -7.71 -5.58
N ALA A 82 -12.37 -7.18 -5.16
CA ALA A 82 -11.09 -7.54 -5.77
C ALA A 82 -10.42 -8.77 -5.14
N TRP A 83 -10.54 -8.94 -3.82
CA TRP A 83 -9.75 -9.92 -3.07
C TRP A 83 -10.57 -11.06 -2.46
N ALA A 84 -11.82 -10.82 -2.04
CA ALA A 84 -12.62 -11.86 -1.38
C ALA A 84 -13.00 -13.03 -2.32
N LEU A 85 -12.73 -12.93 -3.61
CA LEU A 85 -12.91 -14.00 -4.58
C LEU A 85 -11.78 -15.05 -4.56
N PHE A 86 -10.64 -14.72 -3.95
CA PHE A 86 -9.52 -15.65 -3.85
C PHE A 86 -9.74 -16.67 -2.71
N SER A 87 -9.37 -17.92 -2.99
CA SER A 87 -9.45 -18.99 -1.99
C SER A 87 -8.66 -18.63 -0.73
N GLY A 88 -9.30 -18.75 0.42
CA GLY A 88 -8.70 -18.44 1.72
C GLY A 88 -8.80 -16.95 2.14
N VAL A 89 -9.29 -16.07 1.28
CA VAL A 89 -9.54 -14.68 1.64
C VAL A 89 -11.00 -14.52 2.07
N LYS A 90 -11.21 -13.97 3.26
CA LYS A 90 -12.56 -13.68 3.78
C LYS A 90 -12.98 -12.27 3.41
N ALA A 91 -14.26 -12.09 3.13
CA ALA A 91 -14.85 -10.77 3.00
C ALA A 91 -14.69 -9.98 4.31
N MET A 92 -14.39 -8.71 4.15
CA MET A 92 -14.19 -7.76 5.26
C MET A 92 -15.52 -7.10 5.61
N ASP A 93 -15.85 -7.06 6.89
CA ASP A 93 -16.99 -6.27 7.38
C ASP A 93 -16.60 -4.79 7.60
N ARG A 94 -17.61 -3.96 7.85
CA ARG A 94 -17.42 -2.52 8.02
C ARG A 94 -16.59 -2.17 9.26
N GLU A 95 -16.80 -2.90 10.35
CA GLU A 95 -16.08 -2.66 11.60
C GLU A 95 -14.59 -3.00 11.45
N GLN A 96 -14.27 -4.09 10.77
CA GLN A 96 -12.90 -4.49 10.47
C GLN A 96 -12.17 -3.45 9.63
N ALA A 97 -12.81 -2.96 8.56
CA ALA A 97 -12.23 -1.92 7.70
C ALA A 97 -11.94 -0.64 8.49
N PHE A 98 -12.90 -0.19 9.29
CA PHE A 98 -12.74 0.99 10.14
C PHE A 98 -11.64 0.80 11.19
N ARG A 99 -11.55 -0.36 11.80
CA ARG A 99 -10.49 -0.70 12.77
C ARG A 99 -9.11 -0.65 12.13
N ILE A 100 -8.94 -1.20 10.93
CA ILE A 100 -7.68 -1.15 10.18
C ILE A 100 -7.27 0.30 9.91
N MET A 101 -8.18 1.12 9.40
CA MET A 101 -7.88 2.53 9.11
C MET A 101 -7.53 3.33 10.38
N ASN A 102 -8.17 3.03 11.51
CA ASN A 102 -7.85 3.67 12.78
C ASN A 102 -6.47 3.24 13.33
N ILE A 103 -6.10 1.98 13.20
CA ILE A 103 -4.77 1.49 13.56
C ILE A 103 -3.69 2.17 12.72
N LEU A 104 -3.93 2.34 11.43
CA LEU A 104 -2.98 2.99 10.52
C LEU A 104 -2.95 4.52 10.67
N ARG A 105 -3.99 5.15 11.23
CA ARG A 105 -4.15 6.61 11.33
C ARG A 105 -2.90 7.37 11.78
N PRO A 106 -2.13 6.92 12.79
CA PRO A 106 -0.94 7.64 13.24
C PRO A 106 0.17 7.74 12.20
N ILE A 107 0.30 6.73 11.32
CA ILE A 107 1.36 6.62 10.33
C ILE A 107 0.90 6.94 8.91
N ILE A 108 -0.41 7.10 8.68
CA ILE A 108 -0.94 7.50 7.38
C ILE A 108 -0.34 8.85 6.97
N ASP A 109 0.21 8.90 5.77
CA ASP A 109 0.38 10.11 4.98
C ASP A 109 -0.70 10.10 3.89
N GLU A 110 -1.53 11.14 3.83
CA GLU A 110 -2.66 11.21 2.89
C GLU A 110 -2.21 11.08 1.45
N ARG A 111 -1.00 11.57 1.13
CA ARG A 111 -0.37 11.54 -0.20
C ARG A 111 0.08 10.13 -0.62
N LEU A 112 0.05 9.15 0.28
CA LEU A 112 0.50 7.78 0.02
C LEU A 112 -0.66 6.79 -0.15
N ILE A 113 -1.92 7.26 -0.06
CA ILE A 113 -3.09 6.40 -0.21
C ILE A 113 -4.00 7.00 -1.28
N TYR A 114 -4.15 6.28 -2.38
CA TYR A 114 -4.93 6.71 -3.53
C TYR A 114 -6.10 5.77 -3.78
N PHE A 115 -7.21 6.38 -4.17
CA PHE A 115 -8.38 5.67 -4.70
C PHE A 115 -8.67 6.12 -6.12
N ALA A 116 -9.10 5.15 -6.92
CA ALA A 116 -9.70 5.37 -8.23
C ALA A 116 -11.22 5.22 -8.11
N TYR A 117 -11.95 6.14 -8.73
CA TYR A 117 -13.40 6.14 -8.79
C TYR A 117 -13.87 6.14 -10.25
N TYR A 118 -15.03 5.59 -10.49
CA TYR A 118 -15.75 5.71 -11.73
C TYR A 118 -17.20 6.06 -11.43
N ASN A 119 -17.67 7.22 -11.90
CA ASN A 119 -18.99 7.78 -11.57
C ASN A 119 -19.24 7.78 -10.04
N ASP A 120 -18.27 8.28 -9.27
CA ASP A 120 -18.26 8.34 -7.79
C ASP A 120 -18.25 6.98 -7.06
N GLU A 121 -18.23 5.85 -7.76
CA GLU A 121 -18.05 4.53 -7.15
C GLU A 121 -16.56 4.18 -7.04
N PRO A 122 -16.09 3.69 -5.88
CA PRO A 122 -14.71 3.27 -5.72
C PRO A 122 -14.45 1.97 -6.49
N ILE A 123 -13.46 2.00 -7.40
CA ILE A 123 -13.11 0.90 -8.29
C ILE A 123 -11.71 0.36 -8.09
N GLY A 124 -10.86 1.09 -7.39
CA GLY A 124 -9.49 0.67 -7.12
C GLY A 124 -8.86 1.48 -6.00
N PHE A 125 -7.81 0.93 -5.40
CA PHE A 125 -7.01 1.61 -4.40
C PHE A 125 -5.55 1.17 -4.47
N PHE A 126 -4.66 2.03 -3.99
CA PHE A 126 -3.29 1.70 -3.61
C PHE A 126 -2.98 2.30 -2.25
N ILE A 127 -2.72 1.46 -1.28
CA ILE A 127 -2.37 1.85 0.08
C ILE A 127 -0.89 1.65 0.27
N MET A 128 -0.19 2.74 0.52
CA MET A 128 1.22 2.77 0.83
C MET A 128 1.43 3.41 2.20
N VAL A 129 2.52 3.05 2.85
CA VAL A 129 2.95 3.64 4.12
C VAL A 129 4.43 3.97 4.08
N PRO A 130 4.88 4.95 4.88
CA PRO A 130 6.31 5.20 5.04
C PRO A 130 7.04 3.97 5.56
N ASP A 131 8.25 3.70 5.06
CA ASP A 131 9.09 2.62 5.60
C ASP A 131 9.62 3.00 6.99
N LEU A 132 8.93 2.52 8.01
CA LEU A 132 9.23 2.83 9.41
C LEU A 132 10.59 2.29 9.84
N ASN A 133 11.11 1.22 9.23
CA ASN A 133 12.37 0.61 9.62
C ASN A 133 13.57 1.54 9.45
N ARG A 134 13.47 2.51 8.53
CA ARG A 134 14.50 3.56 8.38
C ARG A 134 14.68 4.41 9.64
N VAL A 135 13.63 4.57 10.42
CA VAL A 135 13.65 5.34 11.66
C VAL A 135 13.80 4.42 12.88
N ILE A 136 12.99 3.37 12.95
CA ILE A 136 12.93 2.43 14.08
C ILE A 136 14.24 1.66 14.25
N GLY A 137 14.96 1.36 13.18
CA GLY A 137 16.25 0.67 13.22
C GLY A 137 17.27 1.35 14.13
N SER A 138 17.18 2.68 14.31
CA SER A 138 18.05 3.44 15.23
C SER A 138 17.65 3.31 16.71
N PHE A 139 16.54 2.65 17.03
CA PHE A 139 16.01 2.55 18.41
C PHE A 139 16.56 1.35 19.19
N ASN A 140 17.32 0.46 18.54
CA ASN A 140 17.92 -0.73 19.15
C ASN A 140 16.95 -1.55 19.97
N GLY A 141 15.74 -1.80 19.42
CA GLY A 141 14.68 -2.57 20.08
C GLY A 141 13.93 -1.84 21.21
N LYS A 142 14.31 -0.61 21.56
CA LYS A 142 13.67 0.18 22.60
C LYS A 142 12.55 1.03 22.02
N PHE A 143 11.27 0.69 22.32
CA PHE A 143 10.11 1.42 21.80
C PHE A 143 9.37 2.16 22.94
N GLY A 144 10.13 2.88 23.80
CA GLY A 144 9.61 3.73 24.87
C GLY A 144 8.99 5.03 24.35
N TRP A 145 8.42 5.81 25.27
CA TRP A 145 7.69 7.06 24.95
C TRP A 145 8.54 8.06 24.15
N TRP A 146 9.79 8.25 24.49
CA TRP A 146 10.72 9.12 23.76
C TRP A 146 10.96 8.69 22.32
N ASN A 147 11.08 7.38 22.07
CA ASN A 147 11.26 6.87 20.72
C ASN A 147 9.98 6.96 19.89
N LYS A 148 8.81 6.88 20.51
CA LYS A 148 7.52 7.16 19.84
C LYS A 148 7.43 8.62 19.39
N LEU A 149 7.81 9.58 20.25
CA LEU A 149 7.87 11.00 19.88
C LEU A 149 8.89 11.24 18.75
N ARG A 150 10.06 10.62 18.85
CA ARG A 150 11.11 10.70 17.83
C ARG A 150 10.64 10.15 16.49
N LEU A 151 9.89 9.04 16.49
CA LEU A 151 9.28 8.48 15.29
C LEU A 151 8.27 9.46 14.68
N MET A 152 7.36 9.98 15.49
CA MET A 152 6.35 10.94 15.01
C MET A 152 6.99 12.22 14.45
N TRP A 153 8.02 12.74 15.11
CA TRP A 153 8.78 13.88 14.61
C TRP A 153 9.49 13.55 13.27
N ALA A 154 10.14 12.39 13.18
CA ALA A 154 10.84 11.96 11.98
C ALA A 154 9.90 11.81 10.78
N LEU A 155 8.69 11.30 10.99
CA LEU A 155 7.70 11.11 9.93
C LEU A 155 7.02 12.42 9.52
N LYS A 156 6.60 13.25 10.50
CA LYS A 156 5.73 14.40 10.23
C LYS A 156 6.48 15.72 10.01
N VAL A 157 7.67 15.86 10.57
CA VAL A 157 8.44 17.10 10.54
C VAL A 157 9.70 16.97 9.71
N ALA A 158 10.49 15.94 9.98
CA ALA A 158 11.78 15.78 9.33
C ALA A 158 11.69 15.04 7.96
N HIS A 159 10.51 14.52 7.60
CA HIS A 159 10.27 13.75 6.36
C HIS A 159 11.38 12.74 6.04
N LYS A 160 11.88 12.05 7.07
CA LYS A 160 13.00 11.10 6.96
C LYS A 160 12.63 9.76 6.34
N ALA A 161 11.38 9.54 6.02
CA ALA A 161 10.94 8.36 5.28
C ALA A 161 11.12 8.64 3.78
N ASP A 162 12.31 8.34 3.27
CA ASP A 162 12.67 8.42 1.85
C ASP A 162 12.26 7.17 1.05
N ARG A 163 11.61 6.22 1.72
CA ARG A 163 11.07 4.99 1.14
C ARG A 163 9.63 4.79 1.59
N VAL A 164 8.85 4.24 0.68
CA VAL A 164 7.46 3.81 0.96
C VAL A 164 7.32 2.32 0.71
N LEU A 165 6.43 1.70 1.47
CA LEU A 165 6.03 0.32 1.30
C LEU A 165 4.61 0.28 0.75
N GLY A 166 4.43 -0.35 -0.41
CA GLY A 166 3.11 -0.71 -0.91
C GLY A 166 2.56 -1.87 -0.08
N LEU A 167 1.54 -1.61 0.72
CA LEU A 167 0.90 -2.63 1.56
C LEU A 167 -0.07 -3.49 0.77
N ILE A 168 -0.97 -2.84 0.05
CA ILE A 168 -2.01 -3.53 -0.70
C ILE A 168 -2.46 -2.67 -1.87
N PHE A 169 -2.70 -3.33 -2.99
CA PHE A 169 -3.23 -2.77 -4.21
C PHE A 169 -4.42 -3.61 -4.69
N GLY A 170 -5.47 -2.98 -5.16
CA GLY A 170 -6.63 -3.69 -5.67
C GLY A 170 -7.41 -2.87 -6.69
N VAL A 171 -7.90 -3.56 -7.71
CA VAL A 171 -8.83 -3.02 -8.72
C VAL A 171 -9.97 -4.02 -8.86
N THR A 172 -11.19 -3.54 -8.93
CA THR A 172 -12.34 -4.43 -9.11
C THR A 172 -12.30 -5.13 -10.47
N PRO A 173 -12.75 -6.39 -10.58
CA PRO A 173 -12.57 -7.21 -11.79
C PRO A 173 -13.09 -6.57 -13.08
N GLU A 174 -14.17 -5.80 -12.98
CA GLU A 174 -14.81 -5.12 -14.12
C GLU A 174 -13.92 -4.04 -14.76
N PHE A 175 -12.88 -3.60 -14.03
CA PHE A 175 -11.95 -2.56 -14.45
C PHE A 175 -10.53 -3.11 -14.70
N HIS A 176 -10.32 -4.42 -14.63
CA HIS A 176 -9.03 -5.01 -14.99
C HIS A 176 -8.67 -4.71 -16.44
N GLY A 177 -7.38 -4.44 -16.70
CA GLY A 177 -6.86 -4.14 -18.02
C GLY A 177 -7.20 -2.75 -18.58
N LYS A 178 -8.01 -1.95 -17.86
CA LYS A 178 -8.37 -0.59 -18.29
C LYS A 178 -7.33 0.48 -17.94
N GLY A 179 -6.26 0.11 -17.23
CA GLY A 179 -5.14 1.01 -16.88
C GLY A 179 -5.36 1.81 -15.60
N ILE A 180 -6.29 1.38 -14.73
CA ILE A 180 -6.56 2.03 -13.44
C ILE A 180 -5.28 2.15 -12.60
N GLU A 181 -4.45 1.12 -12.65
CA GLU A 181 -3.13 1.09 -12.00
C GLU A 181 -2.25 2.24 -12.46
N ALA A 182 -2.22 2.48 -13.78
CA ALA A 182 -1.44 3.56 -14.37
C ALA A 182 -1.93 4.93 -13.89
N GLY A 183 -3.26 5.12 -13.82
CA GLY A 183 -3.87 6.34 -13.31
C GLY A 183 -3.46 6.63 -11.85
N ILE A 184 -3.55 5.65 -10.96
CA ILE A 184 -3.13 5.79 -9.57
C ILE A 184 -1.63 6.10 -9.47
N ILE A 185 -0.77 5.37 -10.20
CA ILE A 185 0.69 5.57 -10.17
C ILE A 185 1.04 6.97 -10.70
N ARG A 186 0.34 7.47 -11.71
CA ARG A 186 0.55 8.81 -12.25
C ARG A 186 0.23 9.90 -11.24
N GLU A 187 -0.87 9.77 -10.50
CA GLU A 187 -1.19 10.72 -9.44
C GLU A 187 -0.16 10.70 -8.31
N PHE A 188 0.33 9.51 -7.96
CA PHE A 188 1.41 9.38 -6.99
C PHE A 188 2.73 10.00 -7.48
N GLU A 189 3.03 9.94 -8.77
CA GLU A 189 4.22 10.60 -9.35
C GLU A 189 4.14 12.13 -9.26
N LYS A 190 2.93 12.72 -9.29
CA LYS A 190 2.71 14.16 -9.18
C LYS A 190 2.83 14.71 -7.75
N ALA A 191 2.72 13.84 -6.71
CA ALA A 191 2.68 14.20 -5.29
C ALA A 191 4.07 14.31 -4.66
#